data_b4060d12d4f74d1185e5f611376bcd4c
#
_entry.id   b4060d12d4f74d1185e5f611376bcd4c
#
_cell.length_a   1.000
_cell.length_b   1.000
_cell.length_c   1.000
_cell.angle_alpha   90.00
_cell.angle_beta   90.00
_cell.angle_gamma   90.00
#
_symmetry.space_group_name_H-M   'P 1'
#
loop_
_entity.id
_entity.type
_entity.pdbx_description
1 polymer ?
#
loop_
_entity_poly.entity_id
_entity_poly.type
_entity_poly.pdbx_seq_one_letter_code
_entity_poly.pdbx_strand_id
1 'polypeptide(L)'
;LRISRRQWIRYAALWILPIGMITALSLYRILPEEPALFYVEGMMSRIQNEATLTLADGTVVSLDSAANGLSLQQQTAEVMIASSQIKYQQASHKTQQTEYNTLSTNTDRKYDIVLEDGTHVYLNASSRLTYPLVFPADKRVVRLEGEAYFEIAKDARRPFFVETDRLKVQQYGTSFNLRNYRESPVEVVLIEGS
;
A
#
# COMPACT_ATOMS: atom_id res chain seq x y z
N LEU A 1 -6.68 19.13 -76.66
CA LEU A 1 -5.93 17.93 -76.15
C LEU A 1 -6.89 17.01 -75.48
N ARG A 2 -7.37 15.95 -76.17
CA ARG A 2 -8.18 14.90 -75.54
C ARG A 2 -7.25 13.81 -74.94
N ILE A 3 -7.07 13.83 -73.65
CA ILE A 3 -6.30 12.82 -72.98
C ILE A 3 -7.12 11.52 -73.07
N SER A 4 -6.54 10.42 -73.56
CA SER A 4 -7.23 9.16 -73.74
C SER A 4 -7.51 8.51 -72.34
N ARG A 5 -8.66 7.80 -72.25
CA ARG A 5 -9.13 7.15 -71.00
C ARG A 5 -8.08 6.19 -70.38
N ARG A 6 -7.18 5.64 -71.22
CA ARG A 6 -6.06 4.79 -70.78
C ARG A 6 -4.91 5.55 -70.13
N GLN A 7 -4.70 6.80 -70.51
CA GLN A 7 -3.67 7.66 -69.90
C GLN A 7 -4.14 8.14 -68.53
N TRP A 8 -5.41 8.43 -68.37
CA TRP A 8 -5.99 8.85 -67.09
C TRP A 8 -5.84 7.76 -65.99
N ILE A 9 -6.03 6.49 -66.34
CA ILE A 9 -5.86 5.36 -65.42
C ILE A 9 -4.41 5.22 -64.94
N ARG A 10 -3.44 5.49 -65.79
CA ARG A 10 -2.02 5.44 -65.45
C ARG A 10 -1.60 6.56 -64.50
N TYR A 11 -2.18 7.72 -64.62
CA TYR A 11 -1.90 8.85 -63.71
C TYR A 11 -2.71 8.75 -62.41
N ALA A 12 -3.90 8.18 -62.42
CA ALA A 12 -4.67 7.94 -61.22
C ALA A 12 -3.98 6.96 -60.28
N ALA A 13 -3.36 5.89 -60.82
CA ALA A 13 -2.60 4.93 -60.01
C ALA A 13 -1.39 5.57 -59.30
N LEU A 14 -0.78 6.60 -59.87
CA LEU A 14 0.37 7.29 -59.28
C LEU A 14 0.02 8.11 -58.04
N TRP A 15 -1.25 8.53 -57.91
CA TRP A 15 -1.73 9.32 -56.77
C TRP A 15 -2.42 8.51 -55.69
N ILE A 16 -2.92 7.30 -56.03
CA ILE A 16 -3.63 6.44 -55.10
C ILE A 16 -2.66 5.90 -54.00
N LEU A 17 -1.44 5.54 -54.38
CA LEU A 17 -0.44 5.03 -53.45
C LEU A 17 -0.01 6.06 -52.38
N PRO A 18 0.40 7.30 -52.74
CA PRO A 18 0.78 8.27 -51.72
C PRO A 18 -0.40 8.75 -50.86
N ILE A 19 -1.60 8.89 -51.45
CA ILE A 19 -2.81 9.24 -50.67
C ILE A 19 -3.17 8.12 -49.70
N GLY A 20 -3.13 6.87 -50.14
CA GLY A 20 -3.36 5.71 -49.26
C GLY A 20 -2.33 5.61 -48.13
N MET A 21 -1.06 5.92 -48.43
CA MET A 21 -0.01 5.92 -47.42
C MET A 21 -0.16 7.05 -46.38
N ILE A 22 -0.54 8.24 -46.85
CA ILE A 22 -0.78 9.41 -45.96
C ILE A 22 -1.99 9.16 -45.07
N THR A 23 -3.07 8.59 -45.61
CA THR A 23 -4.26 8.23 -44.81
C THR A 23 -3.96 7.13 -43.80
N ALA A 24 -3.19 6.11 -44.18
CA ALA A 24 -2.76 5.05 -43.26
C ALA A 24 -1.86 5.59 -42.17
N LEU A 25 -0.90 6.47 -42.46
CA LEU A 25 -0.05 7.12 -41.44
C LEU A 25 -0.86 8.07 -40.55
N SER A 26 -1.85 8.76 -41.12
CA SER A 26 -2.72 9.64 -40.34
C SER A 26 -3.64 8.83 -39.41
N LEU A 27 -4.20 7.69 -39.86
CA LEU A 27 -4.96 6.78 -39.04
C LEU A 27 -4.09 6.16 -37.94
N TYR A 28 -2.86 5.78 -38.26
CA TYR A 28 -1.92 5.21 -37.26
C TYR A 28 -1.57 6.22 -36.16
N ARG A 29 -1.54 7.51 -36.45
CA ARG A 29 -1.35 8.58 -35.45
C ARG A 29 -2.60 8.93 -34.64
N ILE A 30 -3.80 8.59 -35.15
CA ILE A 30 -5.08 8.87 -34.49
C ILE A 30 -5.56 7.67 -33.67
N LEU A 31 -5.05 6.46 -33.94
CA LEU A 31 -5.30 5.33 -33.05
C LEU A 31 -4.68 5.68 -31.69
N PRO A 32 -5.48 5.84 -30.63
CA PRO A 32 -4.90 5.99 -29.29
C PRO A 32 -4.02 4.79 -29.06
N GLU A 33 -2.76 5.02 -28.68
CA GLU A 33 -1.96 3.96 -28.08
C GLU A 33 -2.84 3.39 -26.97
N GLU A 34 -3.19 2.11 -27.07
CA GLU A 34 -3.90 1.41 -25.99
C GLU A 34 -3.16 1.76 -24.71
N PRO A 35 -3.78 2.52 -23.79
CA PRO A 35 -3.12 2.81 -22.53
C PRO A 35 -2.75 1.45 -21.96
N ALA A 36 -1.55 1.37 -21.43
CA ALA A 36 -0.90 0.16 -20.94
C ALA A 36 -1.70 -0.53 -19.80
N LEU A 37 -2.94 -0.92 -20.06
CA LEU A 37 -3.81 -1.70 -19.16
C LEU A 37 -3.10 -2.99 -18.72
N PHE A 38 -2.32 -3.61 -19.63
CA PHE A 38 -1.47 -4.74 -19.30
C PHE A 38 -0.40 -4.42 -18.26
N TYR A 39 0.13 -3.20 -18.25
CA TYR A 39 1.13 -2.79 -17.28
C TYR A 39 0.52 -2.55 -15.91
N VAL A 40 -0.69 -1.97 -15.86
CA VAL A 40 -1.44 -1.72 -14.61
C VAL A 40 -1.90 -3.05 -13.99
N GLU A 41 -2.36 -4.01 -14.79
CA GLU A 41 -2.82 -5.31 -14.31
C GLU A 41 -1.67 -6.17 -13.78
N GLY A 42 -0.51 -6.14 -14.43
CA GLY A 42 0.71 -6.78 -13.94
C GLY A 42 1.27 -6.13 -12.67
N MET A 43 1.18 -4.80 -12.53
CA MET A 43 1.53 -4.10 -11.30
C MET A 43 0.51 -4.37 -10.18
N MET A 44 -0.78 -4.35 -10.45
CA MET A 44 -1.81 -4.69 -9.45
C MET A 44 -1.69 -6.13 -8.97
N SER A 45 -1.39 -7.08 -9.84
CA SER A 45 -1.16 -8.48 -9.47
C SER A 45 0.09 -8.65 -8.60
N ARG A 46 1.15 -7.88 -8.83
CA ARG A 46 2.35 -7.87 -7.96
C ARG A 46 2.05 -7.28 -6.60
N ILE A 47 1.37 -6.13 -6.54
CA ILE A 47 1.01 -5.46 -5.28
C ILE A 47 0.09 -6.36 -4.43
N GLN A 48 -0.76 -7.18 -5.04
CA GLN A 48 -1.62 -8.13 -4.31
C GLN A 48 -0.86 -9.27 -3.64
N ASN A 49 0.36 -9.57 -4.08
CA ASN A 49 1.19 -10.65 -3.52
C ASN A 49 2.34 -10.16 -2.62
N GLU A 50 2.48 -8.86 -2.41
CA GLU A 50 3.52 -8.27 -1.60
C GLU A 50 2.95 -7.65 -0.32
N ALA A 51 3.76 -7.57 0.74
CA ALA A 51 3.40 -6.75 1.88
C ALA A 51 3.44 -5.28 1.47
N THR A 52 2.43 -4.51 1.85
CA THR A 52 2.27 -3.11 1.45
C THR A 52 2.09 -2.19 2.63
N LEU A 53 2.67 -1.00 2.54
CA LEU A 53 2.43 0.11 3.45
C LEU A 53 1.64 1.19 2.70
N THR A 54 0.40 1.43 3.12
CA THR A 54 -0.39 2.56 2.64
C THR A 54 -0.19 3.73 3.58
N LEU A 55 0.32 4.83 3.05
CA LEU A 55 0.57 6.07 3.79
C LEU A 55 -0.71 6.88 3.96
N ALA A 56 -0.68 7.88 4.85
CA ALA A 56 -1.81 8.74 5.14
C ALA A 56 -2.34 9.54 3.93
N ASP A 57 -1.48 9.81 2.94
CA ASP A 57 -1.83 10.48 1.68
C ASP A 57 -2.41 9.52 0.62
N GLY A 58 -2.54 8.23 0.95
CA GLY A 58 -3.00 7.18 0.05
C GLY A 58 -1.91 6.55 -0.82
N THR A 59 -0.66 7.00 -0.74
CA THR A 59 0.48 6.38 -1.43
C THR A 59 0.68 4.95 -0.96
N VAL A 60 0.80 4.00 -1.88
CA VAL A 60 1.05 2.59 -1.59
C VAL A 60 2.50 2.25 -1.89
N VAL A 61 3.21 1.76 -0.89
CA VAL A 61 4.61 1.34 -0.98
C VAL A 61 4.69 -0.16 -0.85
N SER A 62 5.29 -0.84 -1.84
CA SER A 62 5.62 -2.26 -1.74
C SER A 62 6.84 -2.44 -0.83
N LEU A 63 6.68 -3.25 0.21
CA LEU A 63 7.74 -3.49 1.20
C LEU A 63 8.76 -4.51 0.71
N ASP A 64 8.38 -5.41 -0.17
CA ASP A 64 9.30 -6.39 -0.77
C ASP A 64 10.30 -5.70 -1.71
N SER A 65 9.85 -4.65 -2.41
CA SER A 65 10.69 -3.83 -3.30
C SER A 65 11.53 -2.81 -2.53
N ALA A 66 11.10 -2.40 -1.33
CA ALA A 66 11.76 -1.40 -0.49
C ALA A 66 12.82 -1.98 0.46
N ALA A 67 13.14 -3.27 0.34
CA ALA A 67 14.02 -4.03 1.26
C ALA A 67 15.43 -3.45 1.49
N ASN A 68 15.85 -2.41 0.75
CA ASN A 68 17.20 -1.86 0.75
C ASN A 68 17.35 -0.51 1.48
N GLY A 69 16.49 -0.22 2.45
CA GLY A 69 16.61 1.00 3.25
C GLY A 69 15.95 2.21 2.58
N LEU A 70 14.63 2.21 2.50
CA LEU A 70 13.84 3.35 2.05
C LEU A 70 13.48 4.23 3.25
N SER A 71 13.77 5.53 3.16
CA SER A 71 13.28 6.55 4.09
C SER A 71 12.20 7.37 3.40
N LEU A 72 11.04 7.49 4.03
CA LEU A 72 9.90 8.26 3.55
C LEU A 72 9.59 9.36 4.55
N GLN A 73 9.54 10.60 4.08
CA GLN A 73 9.14 11.75 4.88
C GLN A 73 7.63 11.92 4.83
N GLN A 74 6.98 11.87 5.99
CA GLN A 74 5.59 12.26 6.17
C GLN A 74 5.54 13.55 7.03
N GLN A 75 4.39 14.24 7.07
CA GLN A 75 4.29 15.54 7.75
C GLN A 75 4.67 15.47 9.23
N THR A 76 4.38 14.35 9.90
CA THR A 76 4.55 14.19 11.36
C THR A 76 5.61 13.18 11.74
N ALA A 77 6.09 12.36 10.81
CA ALA A 77 7.07 11.31 11.08
C ALA A 77 7.94 10.97 9.87
N GLU A 78 9.16 10.53 10.12
CA GLU A 78 10.00 9.86 9.15
C GLU A 78 9.81 8.35 9.28
N VAL A 79 9.50 7.69 8.18
CA VAL A 79 9.30 6.24 8.09
C VAL A 79 10.54 5.60 7.52
N MET A 80 11.24 4.81 8.29
CA MET A 80 12.40 4.03 7.85
C MET A 80 11.97 2.58 7.61
N ILE A 81 12.12 2.11 6.37
CA ILE A 81 11.83 0.75 5.96
C ILE A 81 13.16 0.04 5.72
N ALA A 82 13.45 -1.01 6.49
CA ALA A 82 14.66 -1.80 6.34
C ALA A 82 14.34 -3.29 6.43
N SER A 83 14.67 -4.03 5.38
CA SER A 83 14.52 -5.49 5.26
C SER A 83 13.09 -6.01 5.54
N SER A 84 12.75 -6.32 6.77
CA SER A 84 11.42 -6.79 7.20
C SER A 84 10.85 -5.96 8.34
N GLN A 85 11.42 -4.78 8.60
CA GLN A 85 11.04 -3.94 9.75
C GLN A 85 10.75 -2.50 9.32
N ILE A 86 9.65 -1.96 9.83
CA ILE A 86 9.31 -0.53 9.73
C ILE A 86 9.58 0.12 11.08
N LYS A 87 10.29 1.26 11.07
CA LYS A 87 10.53 2.09 12.25
C LYS A 87 10.05 3.51 11.99
N TYR A 88 9.45 4.12 13.00
CA TYR A 88 9.02 5.50 12.98
C TYR A 88 9.98 6.35 13.82
N GLN A 89 10.43 7.47 13.24
CA GLN A 89 11.10 8.52 13.97
C GLN A 89 10.22 9.77 13.94
N GLN A 90 9.99 10.35 15.11
CA GLN A 90 9.13 11.51 15.24
C GLN A 90 9.73 12.72 14.52
N ALA A 91 9.00 13.31 13.59
CA ALA A 91 9.34 14.59 13.00
C ALA A 91 8.87 15.72 13.92
N SER A 92 9.61 16.83 13.94
CA SER A 92 9.42 17.95 14.87
C SER A 92 8.15 18.79 14.68
N HIS A 93 7.23 18.37 13.80
CA HIS A 93 6.03 19.15 13.47
C HIS A 93 4.79 18.57 14.15
N LYS A 94 4.23 19.34 15.09
CA LYS A 94 2.91 19.06 15.67
C LYS A 94 1.83 19.46 14.68
N THR A 95 1.29 18.49 13.95
CA THR A 95 0.06 18.67 13.16
C THR A 95 -1.14 18.44 14.08
N GLN A 96 -2.21 19.22 13.91
CA GLN A 96 -3.46 19.03 14.68
C GLN A 96 -4.28 17.82 14.21
N GLN A 97 -3.95 17.26 13.07
CA GLN A 97 -4.69 16.15 12.47
C GLN A 97 -3.89 14.84 12.63
N THR A 98 -4.55 13.82 13.17
CA THR A 98 -3.95 12.49 13.29
C THR A 98 -3.90 11.82 11.92
N GLU A 99 -2.71 11.51 11.45
CA GLU A 99 -2.46 10.77 10.21
C GLU A 99 -2.37 9.28 10.52
N TYR A 100 -2.92 8.44 9.65
CA TYR A 100 -2.93 6.99 9.80
C TYR A 100 -2.23 6.31 8.64
N ASN A 101 -1.38 5.33 8.96
CA ASN A 101 -0.85 4.40 7.98
C ASN A 101 -1.51 3.03 8.13
N THR A 102 -1.48 2.25 7.05
CA THR A 102 -1.98 0.88 7.06
C THR A 102 -0.93 -0.06 6.51
N LEU A 103 -0.48 -1.00 7.34
CA LEU A 103 0.37 -2.13 6.95
C LEU A 103 -0.52 -3.31 6.59
N SER A 104 -0.35 -3.88 5.41
CA SER A 104 -1.07 -5.06 4.95
C SER A 104 -0.09 -6.16 4.53
N THR A 105 -0.34 -7.39 4.98
CA THR A 105 0.40 -8.58 4.60
C THR A 105 -0.46 -9.48 3.72
N ASN A 106 0.18 -10.20 2.81
CA ASN A 106 -0.47 -11.23 2.00
C ASN A 106 -0.47 -12.61 2.69
N THR A 107 -0.88 -13.65 1.97
CA THR A 107 -1.02 -15.02 2.50
C THR A 107 0.28 -15.69 2.90
N ASP A 108 1.44 -15.23 2.38
CA ASP A 108 2.73 -15.89 2.55
C ASP A 108 3.73 -15.07 3.36
N ARG A 109 3.36 -13.85 3.77
CA ARG A 109 4.27 -12.91 4.40
C ARG A 109 3.83 -12.51 5.80
N LYS A 110 4.82 -12.38 6.66
CA LYS A 110 4.72 -11.75 7.97
C LYS A 110 5.58 -10.50 7.96
N TYR A 111 5.21 -9.52 8.73
CA TYR A 111 5.97 -8.28 8.80
C TYR A 111 6.03 -7.72 10.22
N ASP A 112 7.19 -7.18 10.58
CA ASP A 112 7.43 -6.60 11.90
C ASP A 112 7.40 -5.09 11.81
N ILE A 113 6.76 -4.46 12.78
CA ILE A 113 6.70 -3.01 12.87
C ILE A 113 6.94 -2.55 14.30
N VAL A 114 7.75 -1.50 14.45
CA VAL A 114 7.92 -0.77 15.71
C VAL A 114 7.17 0.54 15.60
N LEU A 115 6.13 0.69 16.40
CA LEU A 115 5.30 1.89 16.46
C LEU A 115 6.05 3.04 17.16
N GLU A 116 5.50 4.26 17.07
CA GLU A 116 6.11 5.48 17.61
C GLU A 116 6.35 5.41 19.14
N ASP A 117 5.48 4.71 19.86
CA ASP A 117 5.58 4.51 21.32
C ASP A 117 6.56 3.41 21.73
N GLY A 118 7.22 2.75 20.77
CA GLY A 118 8.11 1.61 20.99
C GLY A 118 7.40 0.26 21.10
N THR A 119 6.09 0.19 20.87
CA THR A 119 5.36 -1.08 20.78
C THR A 119 5.81 -1.84 19.56
N HIS A 120 6.18 -3.13 19.74
CA HIS A 120 6.49 -4.03 18.66
C HIS A 120 5.23 -4.82 18.26
N VAL A 121 4.97 -4.90 16.96
CA VAL A 121 3.85 -5.67 16.40
C VAL A 121 4.38 -6.61 15.33
N TYR A 122 4.13 -7.88 15.49
CA TYR A 122 4.46 -8.94 14.52
C TYR A 122 3.18 -9.31 13.80
N LEU A 123 2.98 -8.73 12.63
CA LEU A 123 1.78 -8.92 11.81
C LEU A 123 1.88 -10.24 11.05
N ASN A 124 0.92 -11.14 11.27
CA ASN A 124 0.88 -12.44 10.61
C ASN A 124 0.40 -12.31 9.14
N ALA A 125 0.42 -13.41 8.40
CA ALA A 125 -0.07 -13.48 7.03
C ALA A 125 -1.56 -13.08 6.93
N SER A 126 -1.99 -12.56 5.78
CA SER A 126 -3.37 -12.15 5.49
C SER A 126 -3.95 -11.21 6.55
N SER A 127 -3.16 -10.26 7.02
CA SER A 127 -3.53 -9.36 8.11
C SER A 127 -3.32 -7.90 7.73
N ARG A 128 -4.04 -7.02 8.43
CA ARG A 128 -3.98 -5.58 8.23
C ARG A 128 -3.95 -4.87 9.57
N LEU A 129 -2.98 -3.97 9.73
CA LEU A 129 -2.84 -3.12 10.90
C LEU A 129 -2.95 -1.66 10.48
N THR A 130 -3.94 -0.94 11.02
CA THR A 130 -4.06 0.51 10.85
C THR A 130 -3.68 1.20 12.15
N TYR A 131 -2.80 2.16 12.10
CA TYR A 131 -2.22 2.84 13.27
C TYR A 131 -1.90 4.29 12.97
N PRO A 132 -1.95 5.19 13.97
CA PRO A 132 -1.56 6.58 13.79
C PRO A 132 -0.05 6.72 13.74
N LEU A 133 0.45 7.73 13.00
CA LEU A 133 1.87 8.08 12.97
C LEU A 133 2.37 8.54 14.34
N VAL A 134 1.52 9.25 15.08
CA VAL A 134 1.78 9.72 16.45
C VAL A 134 0.54 9.44 17.28
N PHE A 135 0.69 8.77 18.41
CA PHE A 135 -0.41 8.51 19.32
C PHE A 135 -0.86 9.77 20.06
N PRO A 136 -2.19 9.95 20.24
CA PRO A 136 -2.73 10.97 21.14
C PRO A 136 -2.19 10.85 22.57
N ALA A 137 -2.29 11.96 23.31
CA ALA A 137 -1.73 12.04 24.67
C ALA A 137 -2.51 11.22 25.70
N ASP A 138 -3.76 10.84 25.42
CA ASP A 138 -4.67 10.18 26.33
C ASP A 138 -4.75 8.65 26.15
N LYS A 139 -4.50 8.15 24.95
CA LYS A 139 -4.62 6.73 24.62
C LYS A 139 -3.86 6.36 23.36
N ARG A 140 -3.54 5.08 23.20
CA ARG A 140 -2.90 4.50 22.02
C ARG A 140 -3.89 3.51 21.39
N VAL A 141 -4.32 3.78 20.16
CA VAL A 141 -5.33 2.97 19.48
C VAL A 141 -4.82 2.50 18.14
N VAL A 142 -4.90 1.20 17.90
CA VAL A 142 -4.65 0.58 16.59
C VAL A 142 -5.85 -0.27 16.20
N ARG A 143 -6.03 -0.51 14.90
CA ARG A 143 -7.07 -1.42 14.38
C ARG A 143 -6.42 -2.61 13.70
N LEU A 144 -6.90 -3.82 14.03
CA LEU A 144 -6.42 -5.09 13.48
C LEU A 144 -7.53 -5.83 12.75
N GLU A 145 -7.22 -6.29 11.54
CA GLU A 145 -7.93 -7.34 10.82
C GLU A 145 -6.94 -8.50 10.61
N GLY A 146 -7.31 -9.73 10.92
CA GLY A 146 -6.41 -10.87 10.84
C GLY A 146 -5.73 -11.18 12.18
N GLU A 147 -4.43 -11.44 12.19
CA GLU A 147 -3.69 -11.87 13.38
C GLU A 147 -2.40 -11.08 13.57
N ALA A 148 -2.14 -10.69 14.81
CA ALA A 148 -0.88 -10.08 15.21
C ALA A 148 -0.50 -10.43 16.65
N TYR A 149 0.80 -10.57 16.89
CA TYR A 149 1.40 -10.60 18.20
C TYR A 149 1.90 -9.21 18.57
N PHE A 150 1.58 -8.77 19.77
CA PHE A 150 1.92 -7.45 20.30
C PHE A 150 2.84 -7.57 21.51
N GLU A 151 3.93 -6.82 21.52
CA GLU A 151 4.77 -6.52 22.67
C GLU A 151 4.60 -5.03 22.99
N ILE A 152 3.68 -4.73 23.91
CA ILE A 152 3.26 -3.37 24.18
C ILE A 152 4.26 -2.68 25.09
N ALA A 153 4.75 -1.53 24.64
CA ALA A 153 5.57 -0.63 25.46
C ALA A 153 4.81 -0.20 26.72
N LYS A 154 5.43 -0.34 27.89
CA LYS A 154 4.83 -0.01 29.19
C LYS A 154 4.55 1.48 29.28
N ASP A 155 3.29 1.86 29.39
CA ASP A 155 2.84 3.22 29.68
C ASP A 155 1.54 3.19 30.49
N ALA A 156 1.67 3.39 31.78
CA ALA A 156 0.54 3.37 32.71
C ALA A 156 -0.42 4.57 32.53
N ARG A 157 0.02 5.65 31.88
CA ARG A 157 -0.79 6.85 31.67
C ARG A 157 -1.63 6.79 30.39
N ARG A 158 -1.15 6.05 29.37
CA ARG A 158 -1.81 5.92 28.09
C ARG A 158 -2.12 4.45 27.80
N PRO A 159 -3.34 3.99 28.07
CA PRO A 159 -3.73 2.62 27.72
C PRO A 159 -3.60 2.37 26.22
N PHE A 160 -3.21 1.14 25.87
CA PHE A 160 -3.13 0.66 24.49
C PHE A 160 -4.39 -0.14 24.16
N PHE A 161 -5.01 0.22 23.04
CA PHE A 161 -6.22 -0.46 22.57
C PHE A 161 -5.95 -1.09 21.20
N VAL A 162 -6.32 -2.37 21.07
CA VAL A 162 -6.45 -3.02 19.77
C VAL A 162 -7.93 -3.17 19.46
N GLU A 163 -8.39 -2.47 18.44
CA GLU A 163 -9.77 -2.53 17.95
C GLU A 163 -9.87 -3.50 16.78
N THR A 164 -10.88 -4.34 16.79
CA THR A 164 -11.28 -5.18 15.68
C THR A 164 -12.74 -4.89 15.33
N ASP A 165 -13.28 -5.55 14.31
CA ASP A 165 -14.71 -5.49 13.99
C ASP A 165 -15.61 -6.15 15.04
N ARG A 166 -15.05 -7.02 15.92
CA ARG A 166 -15.78 -7.85 16.88
C ARG A 166 -15.51 -7.53 18.34
N LEU A 167 -14.33 -6.99 18.66
CA LEU A 167 -13.96 -6.71 20.04
C LEU A 167 -12.92 -5.58 20.14
N LYS A 168 -12.72 -5.10 21.35
CA LYS A 168 -11.68 -4.16 21.73
C LYS A 168 -10.91 -4.70 22.91
N VAL A 169 -9.59 -4.86 22.74
CA VAL A 169 -8.66 -5.30 23.79
C VAL A 169 -7.96 -4.06 24.35
N GLN A 170 -7.89 -3.95 25.68
CA GLN A 170 -7.15 -2.90 26.38
C GLN A 170 -5.98 -3.48 27.15
N GLN A 171 -4.81 -2.87 27.02
CA GLN A 171 -3.58 -3.27 27.69
C GLN A 171 -2.74 -2.06 28.14
N TYR A 172 -1.85 -2.29 29.13
CA TYR A 172 -0.98 -1.24 29.67
C TYR A 172 0.52 -1.51 29.50
N GLY A 173 0.89 -2.70 28.98
CA GLY A 173 2.31 -3.07 28.83
C GLY A 173 2.53 -4.57 28.99
N THR A 174 1.86 -5.35 28.18
CA THR A 174 1.84 -6.82 28.18
C THR A 174 2.11 -7.36 26.80
N SER A 175 2.44 -8.64 26.71
CA SER A 175 2.59 -9.34 25.44
C SER A 175 1.42 -10.29 25.21
N PHE A 176 0.76 -10.19 24.06
CA PHE A 176 -0.37 -11.05 23.73
C PHE A 176 -0.48 -11.27 22.22
N ASN A 177 -1.11 -12.37 21.83
CA ASN A 177 -1.54 -12.64 20.47
C ASN A 177 -3.03 -12.39 20.32
N LEU A 178 -3.43 -11.69 19.26
CA LEU A 178 -4.84 -11.48 18.89
C LEU A 178 -5.07 -12.01 17.49
N ARG A 179 -6.00 -12.97 17.40
CA ARG A 179 -6.43 -13.56 16.12
C ARG A 179 -7.89 -13.20 15.86
N ASN A 180 -8.13 -12.54 14.73
CA ASN A 180 -9.45 -12.06 14.30
C ASN A 180 -9.65 -12.21 12.79
N TYR A 181 -9.50 -13.42 12.25
CA TYR A 181 -9.89 -13.70 10.85
C TYR A 181 -11.40 -13.84 10.75
N ARG A 182 -11.98 -13.40 9.62
CA ARG A 182 -13.45 -13.38 9.42
C ARG A 182 -14.13 -14.73 9.61
N GLU A 183 -13.49 -15.80 9.17
CA GLU A 183 -14.03 -17.16 9.17
C GLU A 183 -13.64 -17.98 10.41
N SER A 184 -12.97 -17.38 11.39
CA SER A 184 -12.49 -18.04 12.59
C SER A 184 -13.05 -17.37 13.85
N PRO A 185 -13.17 -18.13 14.97
CA PRO A 185 -13.40 -17.51 16.27
C PRO A 185 -12.32 -16.49 16.61
N VAL A 186 -12.70 -15.43 17.31
CA VAL A 186 -11.72 -14.49 17.85
C VAL A 186 -10.99 -15.14 19.02
N GLU A 187 -9.69 -15.05 19.02
CA GLU A 187 -8.84 -15.63 20.06
C GLU A 187 -7.85 -14.57 20.57
N VAL A 188 -7.77 -14.46 21.89
CA VAL A 188 -6.79 -13.61 22.58
C VAL A 188 -5.99 -14.49 23.53
N VAL A 189 -4.69 -14.59 23.30
CA VAL A 189 -3.78 -15.37 24.12
C VAL A 189 -2.80 -14.42 24.81
N LEU A 190 -2.92 -14.28 26.12
CA LEU A 190 -1.97 -13.53 26.93
C LEU A 190 -0.71 -14.37 27.14
N ILE A 191 0.47 -13.80 26.88
CA ILE A 191 1.75 -14.51 26.94
C ILE A 191 2.55 -14.02 28.15
N GLU A 192 2.57 -12.73 28.43
CA GLU A 192 3.22 -12.11 29.58
C GLU A 192 2.37 -10.97 30.11
N GLY A 193 2.22 -10.88 31.42
CA GLY A 193 1.53 -9.80 32.13
C GLY A 193 0.39 -10.27 33.02
N SER A 194 -0.07 -9.36 33.83
CA SER A 194 -1.21 -9.51 34.75
C SER A 194 -2.32 -8.56 34.37
#